data_3be58e685bc4b56367dd61344209df2c
#
_entry.id   3be58e685bc4b56367dd61344209df2c
#
_cell.length_a   1.000
_cell.length_b   1.000
_cell.length_c   1.000
_cell.angle_alpha   90.00
_cell.angle_beta   90.00
_cell.angle_gamma   90.00
#
_symmetry.space_group_name_H-M   'P 1'
#
loop_
_entity.id
_entity.type
_entity.pdbx_description
1 polymer ?
#
loop_
_entity_poly.entity_id
_entity_poly.type
_entity_poly.pdbx_seq_one_letter_code
_entity_poly.pdbx_strand_id
1 'polypeptide(L)'
;CKEMEFASKGYFLLLLLLIPYILWYFVYRKKNEPTMRMSDTRQYTYAPKSLRVRLIHLPMVLRCVCFVLIVCAMARPQTHNSWDNKTVDGIDIMLAMDVSTSMLAEDLKPNRIEAAKDVAHEFISGRPNDNIGLTIFAGEAFTQCPMTTDHASLLRLLQDTRTDIAARGLIQDGTAVGMGLANAVSRLKDSKTKSKVVILLTDGSNNMGDISPMTAAEIAKSLGIRVYTIGVGTNKVAPYPVSVAGGTQYVNIPVEIDTQTLRDIAHTTDGNFYRATNNKELKQIYQDIDKLEKTKM
;
A
#
# COMPACT_ATOMS: atom_id res chain seq x y z
N CYS A 1 -9.97 13.86 -17.42
CA CYS A 1 -9.98 15.33 -17.23
C CYS A 1 -9.68 15.60 -15.77
N LYS A 2 -8.63 16.41 -15.50
CA LYS A 2 -8.34 16.86 -14.13
C LYS A 2 -9.41 17.90 -13.77
N GLU A 3 -10.29 17.58 -12.85
CA GLU A 3 -11.22 18.55 -12.32
C GLU A 3 -10.49 19.45 -11.32
N MET A 4 -10.47 20.76 -11.61
CA MET A 4 -9.98 21.75 -10.65
C MET A 4 -11.12 22.12 -9.71
N GLU A 5 -10.95 21.85 -8.44
CA GLU A 5 -11.85 22.28 -7.40
C GLU A 5 -11.24 23.44 -6.60
N PHE A 6 -12.10 24.37 -6.19
CA PHE A 6 -11.70 25.46 -5.29
C PHE A 6 -11.99 25.06 -3.83
N ALA A 7 -10.94 25.06 -3.01
CA ALA A 7 -11.05 24.66 -1.60
C ALA A 7 -11.99 25.60 -0.80
N SER A 8 -12.07 26.86 -1.18
CA SER A 8 -12.83 27.88 -0.44
C SER A 8 -13.69 28.72 -1.37
N LYS A 9 -14.84 28.18 -1.77
CA LYS A 9 -15.79 28.84 -2.68
C LYS A 9 -16.36 30.16 -2.12
N GLY A 10 -16.35 30.37 -0.80
CA GLY A 10 -16.86 31.57 -0.15
C GLY A 10 -16.14 32.86 -0.54
N TYR A 11 -14.86 32.80 -0.94
CA TYR A 11 -14.12 33.99 -1.35
C TYR A 11 -14.64 34.63 -2.65
N PHE A 12 -15.39 33.91 -3.48
CA PHE A 12 -16.03 34.52 -4.65
C PHE A 12 -17.10 35.55 -4.29
N LEU A 13 -17.65 35.54 -3.05
CA LEU A 13 -18.52 36.57 -2.55
C LEU A 13 -17.84 37.95 -2.53
N LEU A 14 -16.52 38.03 -2.39
CA LEU A 14 -15.77 39.27 -2.43
C LEU A 14 -15.84 39.96 -3.80
N LEU A 15 -16.12 39.21 -4.89
CA LEU A 15 -16.33 39.82 -6.21
C LEU A 15 -17.54 40.75 -6.25
N LEU A 16 -18.52 40.60 -5.35
CA LEU A 16 -19.64 41.53 -5.19
C LEU A 16 -19.19 42.95 -4.86
N LEU A 17 -18.03 43.12 -4.19
CA LEU A 17 -17.46 44.43 -3.89
C LEU A 17 -16.99 45.20 -5.13
N LEU A 18 -16.79 44.51 -6.26
CA LEU A 18 -16.50 45.21 -7.52
C LEU A 18 -17.66 46.06 -8.01
N ILE A 19 -18.91 45.67 -7.75
CA ILE A 19 -20.09 46.40 -8.20
C ILE A 19 -20.11 47.84 -7.62
N PRO A 20 -20.09 48.04 -6.27
CA PRO A 20 -20.06 49.38 -5.70
C PRO A 20 -18.78 50.14 -6.07
N TYR A 21 -17.62 49.45 -6.24
CA TYR A 21 -16.39 50.10 -6.67
C TYR A 21 -16.50 50.67 -8.09
N ILE A 22 -17.08 49.93 -9.04
CA ILE A 22 -17.28 50.38 -10.42
C ILE A 22 -18.27 51.54 -10.47
N LEU A 23 -19.39 51.42 -9.72
CA LEU A 23 -20.41 52.51 -9.62
C LEU A 23 -19.79 53.78 -9.03
N TRP A 24 -19.03 53.66 -7.94
CA TRP A 24 -18.33 54.79 -7.33
C TRP A 24 -17.36 55.45 -8.29
N TYR A 25 -16.59 54.69 -9.07
CA TYR A 25 -15.66 55.21 -10.05
C TYR A 25 -16.37 56.08 -11.10
N PHE A 26 -17.47 55.61 -11.64
CA PHE A 26 -18.22 56.37 -12.66
C PHE A 26 -18.88 57.64 -12.06
N VAL A 27 -19.45 57.54 -10.88
CA VAL A 27 -20.08 58.67 -10.18
C VAL A 27 -19.03 59.71 -9.81
N TYR A 28 -17.93 59.30 -9.18
CA TYR A 28 -16.85 60.20 -8.74
C TYR A 28 -16.20 60.90 -9.92
N ARG A 29 -15.94 60.19 -10.98
CA ARG A 29 -15.36 60.77 -12.19
C ARG A 29 -16.27 61.79 -12.82
N LYS A 30 -17.55 61.50 -12.95
CA LYS A 30 -18.55 62.43 -13.52
C LYS A 30 -18.64 63.72 -12.72
N LYS A 31 -18.40 63.65 -11.40
CA LYS A 31 -18.45 64.80 -10.49
C LYS A 31 -17.16 65.64 -10.54
N ASN A 32 -16.02 65.06 -10.82
CA ASN A 32 -14.71 65.69 -10.73
C ASN A 32 -14.04 65.94 -12.08
N GLU A 33 -14.76 65.81 -13.21
CA GLU A 33 -14.22 66.17 -14.50
C GLU A 33 -14.07 67.69 -14.59
N PRO A 34 -12.85 68.22 -14.78
CA PRO A 34 -12.64 69.66 -14.96
C PRO A 34 -13.31 70.10 -16.24
N THR A 35 -14.31 70.93 -16.10
CA THR A 35 -15.03 71.51 -17.25
C THR A 35 -14.43 72.86 -17.56
N MET A 36 -13.81 73.00 -18.74
CA MET A 36 -13.43 74.29 -19.31
C MET A 36 -14.62 74.86 -20.12
N ARG A 37 -15.07 76.06 -19.76
CA ARG A 37 -16.06 76.78 -20.54
C ARG A 37 -15.35 77.47 -21.71
N MET A 38 -15.54 76.95 -22.91
CA MET A 38 -15.05 77.54 -24.16
C MET A 38 -16.22 78.07 -24.97
N SER A 39 -16.05 79.22 -25.58
CA SER A 39 -17.10 79.88 -26.38
C SER A 39 -17.33 79.22 -27.75
N ASP A 40 -16.38 78.46 -28.28
CA ASP A 40 -16.53 77.67 -29.52
C ASP A 40 -15.83 76.32 -29.42
N THR A 41 -16.61 75.24 -29.60
CA THR A 41 -16.12 73.86 -29.53
C THR A 41 -16.06 73.17 -30.91
N ARG A 42 -16.44 73.84 -31.99
CA ARG A 42 -16.56 73.23 -33.32
C ARG A 42 -15.23 72.68 -33.86
N GLN A 43 -14.12 73.35 -33.55
CA GLN A 43 -12.78 72.91 -33.99
C GLN A 43 -12.30 71.64 -33.30
N TYR A 44 -12.81 71.31 -32.09
CA TYR A 44 -12.38 70.13 -31.34
C TYR A 44 -13.17 68.86 -31.68
N THR A 45 -14.30 68.98 -32.39
CA THR A 45 -15.10 67.81 -32.80
C THR A 45 -14.39 66.93 -33.82
N TYR A 46 -13.48 67.50 -34.60
CA TYR A 46 -12.70 66.79 -35.65
C TYR A 46 -11.29 66.40 -35.17
N ALA A 47 -10.92 66.68 -33.93
CA ALA A 47 -9.58 66.34 -33.45
C ALA A 47 -9.44 64.82 -33.26
N PRO A 48 -8.35 64.19 -33.77
CA PRO A 48 -8.16 62.78 -33.58
C PRO A 48 -7.99 62.44 -32.09
N LYS A 49 -8.78 61.50 -31.58
CA LYS A 49 -8.71 61.06 -30.19
C LYS A 49 -7.33 60.45 -29.90
N SER A 50 -6.52 61.11 -29.07
CA SER A 50 -5.22 60.62 -28.65
C SER A 50 -5.31 59.24 -27.95
N LEU A 51 -4.32 58.39 -28.11
CA LEU A 51 -4.21 57.09 -27.39
C LEU A 51 -4.43 57.24 -25.87
N ARG A 52 -3.96 58.35 -25.29
CA ARG A 52 -4.17 58.65 -23.83
C ARG A 52 -5.68 58.77 -23.47
N VAL A 53 -6.48 59.35 -24.34
CA VAL A 53 -7.93 59.53 -24.16
C VAL A 53 -8.61 58.16 -24.33
N ARG A 54 -8.12 57.32 -25.21
CA ARG A 54 -8.67 55.97 -25.46
C ARG A 54 -8.36 55.01 -24.30
N LEU A 55 -7.19 55.18 -23.69
CA LEU A 55 -6.70 54.33 -22.60
C LEU A 55 -7.04 54.89 -21.19
N ILE A 56 -7.86 55.91 -21.07
CA ILE A 56 -8.16 56.59 -19.83
C ILE A 56 -8.84 55.68 -18.78
N HIS A 57 -9.52 54.62 -19.21
CA HIS A 57 -10.15 53.60 -18.35
C HIS A 57 -9.23 52.40 -18.05
N LEU A 58 -8.08 52.32 -18.72
CA LEU A 58 -7.14 51.19 -18.57
C LEU A 58 -6.70 50.95 -17.11
N PRO A 59 -6.35 52.03 -16.33
CA PRO A 59 -5.94 51.78 -14.93
C PRO A 59 -7.05 51.22 -14.06
N MET A 60 -8.30 51.57 -14.31
CA MET A 60 -9.45 51.02 -13.60
C MET A 60 -9.64 49.54 -13.95
N VAL A 61 -9.60 49.19 -15.24
CA VAL A 61 -9.73 47.81 -15.70
C VAL A 61 -8.61 46.95 -15.10
N LEU A 62 -7.37 47.45 -15.09
CA LEU A 62 -6.23 46.74 -14.53
C LEU A 62 -6.40 46.47 -13.05
N ARG A 63 -6.92 47.43 -12.25
CA ARG A 63 -7.25 47.26 -10.82
C ARG A 63 -8.32 46.18 -10.64
N CYS A 64 -9.37 46.16 -11.44
CA CYS A 64 -10.42 45.15 -11.37
C CYS A 64 -9.84 43.76 -11.68
N VAL A 65 -9.00 43.64 -12.71
CA VAL A 65 -8.32 42.37 -13.05
C VAL A 65 -7.43 41.89 -11.91
N CYS A 66 -6.60 42.78 -11.35
CA CYS A 66 -5.78 42.42 -10.17
C CYS A 66 -6.63 41.93 -8.99
N PHE A 67 -7.74 42.59 -8.73
CA PHE A 67 -8.64 42.16 -7.63
C PHE A 67 -9.24 40.76 -7.88
N VAL A 68 -9.69 40.49 -9.12
CA VAL A 68 -10.18 39.15 -9.50
C VAL A 68 -9.10 38.09 -9.34
N LEU A 69 -7.86 38.37 -9.77
CA LEU A 69 -6.76 37.43 -9.64
C LEU A 69 -6.42 37.15 -8.18
N ILE A 70 -6.46 38.16 -7.29
CA ILE A 70 -6.25 37.98 -5.86
C ILE A 70 -7.35 37.09 -5.25
N VAL A 71 -8.62 37.32 -5.62
CA VAL A 71 -9.74 36.48 -5.14
C VAL A 71 -9.58 35.04 -5.63
N CYS A 72 -9.18 34.84 -6.88
CA CYS A 72 -8.89 33.49 -7.42
C CYS A 72 -7.73 32.82 -6.68
N ALA A 73 -6.68 33.56 -6.34
CA ALA A 73 -5.55 33.03 -5.57
C ALA A 73 -5.98 32.65 -4.13
N MET A 74 -6.82 33.48 -3.50
CA MET A 74 -7.37 33.18 -2.16
C MET A 74 -8.35 32.00 -2.17
N ALA A 75 -9.04 31.74 -3.26
CA ALA A 75 -9.93 30.59 -3.44
C ALA A 75 -9.17 29.26 -3.47
N ARG A 76 -7.82 29.27 -3.49
CA ARG A 76 -6.92 28.11 -3.50
C ARG A 76 -7.35 27.04 -4.50
N PRO A 77 -7.11 27.23 -5.80
CA PRO A 77 -7.35 26.19 -6.78
C PRO A 77 -6.49 24.97 -6.46
N GLN A 78 -7.14 23.84 -6.20
CA GLN A 78 -6.48 22.56 -5.90
C GLN A 78 -6.83 21.57 -7.01
N THR A 79 -5.81 20.87 -7.48
CA THR A 79 -6.03 19.67 -8.28
C THR A 79 -6.05 18.50 -7.31
N HIS A 80 -7.22 17.99 -6.97
CA HIS A 80 -7.31 16.71 -6.33
C HIS A 80 -6.93 15.63 -7.35
N ASN A 81 -5.80 14.98 -7.13
CA ASN A 81 -5.67 13.62 -7.57
C ASN A 81 -6.56 12.82 -6.61
N SER A 82 -7.86 12.71 -6.90
CA SER A 82 -8.63 11.64 -6.34
C SER A 82 -7.96 10.37 -6.86
N TRP A 83 -7.20 9.73 -6.00
CA TRP A 83 -7.06 8.31 -6.10
C TRP A 83 -8.50 7.82 -5.94
N ASP A 84 -9.20 7.62 -7.04
CA ASP A 84 -10.41 6.82 -7.01
C ASP A 84 -9.97 5.51 -6.36
N ASN A 85 -10.26 5.39 -5.07
CA ASN A 85 -10.40 4.10 -4.45
C ASN A 85 -11.59 3.46 -5.18
N LYS A 86 -11.38 3.03 -6.42
CA LYS A 86 -12.17 1.96 -6.96
C LYS A 86 -11.97 0.87 -5.92
N THR A 87 -12.98 0.65 -5.12
CA THR A 87 -13.13 -0.57 -4.35
C THR A 87 -13.24 -1.69 -5.39
N VAL A 88 -12.09 -2.03 -5.97
CA VAL A 88 -11.93 -3.33 -6.58
C VAL A 88 -12.07 -4.25 -5.38
N ASP A 89 -13.01 -5.17 -5.42
CA ASP A 89 -13.15 -6.20 -4.40
C ASP A 89 -11.84 -7.02 -4.39
N GLY A 90 -10.82 -6.46 -3.76
CA GLY A 90 -9.52 -7.09 -3.55
C GLY A 90 -9.55 -7.94 -2.28
N ILE A 91 -8.68 -8.91 -2.22
CA ILE A 91 -8.47 -9.75 -1.04
C ILE A 91 -7.36 -9.15 -0.20
N ASP A 92 -7.51 -9.14 1.12
CA ASP A 92 -6.43 -8.82 2.04
C ASP A 92 -5.68 -10.10 2.41
N ILE A 93 -4.41 -10.17 2.02
CA ILE A 93 -3.58 -11.36 2.18
C ILE A 93 -2.35 -11.03 3.02
N MET A 94 -2.13 -11.74 4.11
CA MET A 94 -0.91 -11.68 4.87
C MET A 94 -0.09 -12.95 4.63
N LEU A 95 1.11 -12.79 4.08
CA LEU A 95 2.08 -13.86 3.97
C LEU A 95 2.84 -13.97 5.29
N ALA A 96 2.78 -15.11 5.95
CA ALA A 96 3.57 -15.43 7.14
C ALA A 96 4.64 -16.45 6.75
N MET A 97 5.89 -16.00 6.67
CA MET A 97 7.01 -16.79 6.16
C MET A 97 8.00 -17.13 7.28
N ASP A 98 8.29 -18.40 7.40
CA ASP A 98 9.33 -18.91 8.28
C ASP A 98 10.72 -18.54 7.73
N VAL A 99 11.56 -17.96 8.59
CA VAL A 99 12.95 -17.59 8.30
C VAL A 99 13.94 -18.25 9.26
N SER A 100 13.51 -19.30 9.96
CA SER A 100 14.37 -20.10 10.81
C SER A 100 15.53 -20.73 10.04
N THR A 101 16.57 -21.13 10.73
CA THR A 101 17.78 -21.70 10.08
C THR A 101 17.48 -22.99 9.32
N SER A 102 16.45 -23.76 9.69
CA SER A 102 16.01 -24.96 8.96
C SER A 102 15.60 -24.68 7.50
N MET A 103 15.15 -23.45 7.22
CA MET A 103 14.82 -23.01 5.85
C MET A 103 16.02 -22.87 4.90
N LEU A 104 17.26 -23.03 5.41
CA LEU A 104 18.47 -23.14 4.59
C LEU A 104 18.67 -24.51 3.97
N ALA A 105 17.87 -25.52 4.35
CA ALA A 105 17.95 -26.85 3.80
C ALA A 105 17.74 -26.85 2.28
N GLU A 106 18.50 -27.65 1.54
CA GLU A 106 18.55 -27.67 0.07
C GLU A 106 17.77 -28.84 -0.56
N ASP A 107 16.71 -29.28 0.09
CA ASP A 107 15.78 -30.25 -0.49
C ASP A 107 14.83 -29.61 -1.53
N LEU A 108 14.61 -28.29 -1.46
CA LEU A 108 14.11 -27.46 -2.55
C LEU A 108 15.27 -26.64 -3.14
N LYS A 109 15.21 -26.30 -4.41
CA LYS A 109 16.31 -25.58 -5.06
C LYS A 109 16.01 -24.09 -5.22
N PRO A 110 16.98 -23.20 -4.88
CA PRO A 110 18.32 -23.50 -4.35
C PRO A 110 18.32 -23.95 -2.87
N ASN A 111 17.39 -23.43 -2.07
CA ASN A 111 17.05 -23.86 -0.70
C ASN A 111 15.57 -23.52 -0.45
N ARG A 112 15.02 -23.90 0.71
CA ARG A 112 13.60 -23.73 1.01
C ARG A 112 13.17 -22.26 0.99
N ILE A 113 13.96 -21.36 1.60
CA ILE A 113 13.60 -19.95 1.67
C ILE A 113 13.64 -19.25 0.31
N GLU A 114 14.66 -19.50 -0.51
CA GLU A 114 14.73 -18.90 -1.84
C GLU A 114 13.62 -19.46 -2.75
N ALA A 115 13.34 -20.77 -2.67
CA ALA A 115 12.20 -21.35 -3.38
C ALA A 115 10.86 -20.73 -2.93
N ALA A 116 10.70 -20.48 -1.64
CA ALA A 116 9.51 -19.80 -1.10
C ALA A 116 9.38 -18.35 -1.59
N LYS A 117 10.49 -17.61 -1.63
CA LYS A 117 10.53 -16.23 -2.14
C LYS A 117 10.20 -16.17 -3.64
N ASP A 118 10.75 -17.07 -4.44
CA ASP A 118 10.49 -17.10 -5.89
C ASP A 118 9.00 -17.32 -6.18
N VAL A 119 8.38 -18.25 -5.47
CA VAL A 119 6.96 -18.53 -5.65
C VAL A 119 6.09 -17.43 -5.08
N ALA A 120 6.43 -16.85 -3.92
CA ALA A 120 5.74 -15.70 -3.36
C ALA A 120 5.85 -14.48 -4.29
N HIS A 121 7.00 -14.26 -4.92
CA HIS A 121 7.20 -13.19 -5.91
C HIS A 121 6.24 -13.36 -7.10
N GLU A 122 6.14 -14.56 -7.66
CA GLU A 122 5.21 -14.83 -8.76
C GLU A 122 3.75 -14.64 -8.34
N PHE A 123 3.39 -15.09 -7.14
CA PHE A 123 2.06 -14.93 -6.57
C PHE A 123 1.67 -13.46 -6.39
N ILE A 124 2.54 -12.65 -5.81
CA ILE A 124 2.32 -11.21 -5.60
C ILE A 124 2.20 -10.49 -6.95
N SER A 125 3.08 -10.81 -7.90
CA SER A 125 3.09 -10.17 -9.23
C SER A 125 1.83 -10.45 -10.04
N GLY A 126 1.17 -11.57 -9.79
CA GLY A 126 -0.09 -11.95 -10.45
C GLY A 126 -1.34 -11.26 -9.90
N ARG A 127 -1.22 -10.40 -8.88
CA ARG A 127 -2.36 -9.86 -8.10
C ARG A 127 -2.31 -8.33 -7.94
N PRO A 128 -2.43 -7.54 -9.01
CA PRO A 128 -2.20 -6.10 -8.96
C PRO A 128 -3.22 -5.33 -8.10
N ASN A 129 -4.35 -5.92 -7.74
CA ASN A 129 -5.45 -5.25 -7.05
C ASN A 129 -5.61 -5.71 -5.58
N ASP A 130 -4.90 -6.76 -5.16
CA ASP A 130 -4.99 -7.27 -3.81
C ASP A 130 -4.09 -6.48 -2.87
N ASN A 131 -4.48 -6.40 -1.60
CA ASN A 131 -3.70 -5.77 -0.56
C ASN A 131 -2.89 -6.85 0.15
N ILE A 132 -1.58 -6.81 0.03
CA ILE A 132 -0.70 -7.89 0.49
C ILE A 132 0.31 -7.36 1.49
N GLY A 133 0.52 -8.10 2.58
CA GLY A 133 1.54 -7.82 3.58
C GLY A 133 2.46 -9.02 3.80
N LEU A 134 3.57 -8.79 4.50
CA LEU A 134 4.58 -9.80 4.81
C LEU A 134 4.94 -9.77 6.28
N THR A 135 4.70 -10.87 6.97
CA THR A 135 5.21 -11.18 8.30
C THR A 135 6.28 -12.26 8.17
N ILE A 136 7.38 -12.09 8.87
CA ILE A 136 8.41 -13.11 8.97
C ILE A 136 8.55 -13.56 10.43
N PHE A 137 8.88 -14.82 10.64
CA PHE A 137 9.04 -15.37 11.97
C PHE A 137 10.13 -16.44 12.01
N ALA A 138 10.76 -16.54 13.18
CA ALA A 138 11.65 -17.61 13.60
C ALA A 138 11.33 -17.91 15.08
N GLY A 139 12.23 -17.72 16.02
CA GLY A 139 11.89 -17.73 17.47
C GLY A 139 10.97 -16.60 17.89
N GLU A 140 10.99 -15.49 17.17
CA GLU A 140 10.12 -14.33 17.31
C GLU A 140 9.45 -13.99 15.97
N ALA A 141 8.39 -13.15 16.01
CA ALA A 141 7.68 -12.76 14.80
C ALA A 141 7.59 -11.23 14.68
N PHE A 142 7.80 -10.72 13.46
CA PHE A 142 7.62 -9.31 13.18
C PHE A 142 7.08 -9.06 11.76
N THR A 143 6.46 -7.90 11.58
CA THR A 143 5.93 -7.49 10.28
C THR A 143 7.03 -6.83 9.47
N GLN A 144 7.45 -7.49 8.39
CA GLN A 144 8.46 -6.98 7.46
C GLN A 144 7.84 -5.92 6.52
N CYS A 145 6.61 -6.15 6.08
CA CYS A 145 5.84 -5.21 5.28
C CYS A 145 4.39 -5.18 5.76
N PRO A 146 3.86 -4.01 6.17
CA PRO A 146 2.44 -3.89 6.45
C PRO A 146 1.61 -4.11 5.18
N MET A 147 0.29 -4.25 5.34
CA MET A 147 -0.64 -4.38 4.21
C MET A 147 -0.49 -3.22 3.23
N THR A 148 -0.23 -3.53 1.97
CA THR A 148 0.01 -2.54 0.93
C THR A 148 -0.46 -3.02 -0.45
N THR A 149 -0.86 -2.07 -1.29
CA THR A 149 -1.07 -2.27 -2.73
C THR A 149 0.18 -1.92 -3.55
N ASP A 150 1.23 -1.37 -2.91
CA ASP A 150 2.54 -1.16 -3.55
C ASP A 150 3.35 -2.46 -3.54
N HIS A 151 3.07 -3.29 -4.53
CA HIS A 151 3.76 -4.57 -4.70
C HIS A 151 5.24 -4.41 -5.04
N ALA A 152 5.66 -3.29 -5.63
CA ALA A 152 7.07 -3.07 -5.93
C ALA A 152 7.91 -2.96 -4.65
N SER A 153 7.41 -2.22 -3.65
CA SER A 153 8.05 -2.13 -2.34
C SER A 153 8.00 -3.44 -1.57
N LEU A 154 6.85 -4.15 -1.61
CA LEU A 154 6.70 -5.46 -0.99
C LEU A 154 7.70 -6.49 -1.55
N LEU A 155 7.86 -6.55 -2.87
CA LEU A 155 8.78 -7.48 -3.52
C LEU A 155 10.25 -7.21 -3.17
N ARG A 156 10.64 -5.94 -3.00
CA ARG A 156 11.98 -5.59 -2.51
C ARG A 156 12.20 -6.11 -1.09
N LEU A 157 11.25 -5.87 -0.19
CA LEU A 157 11.34 -6.34 1.19
C LEU A 157 11.34 -7.87 1.29
N LEU A 158 10.60 -8.55 0.40
CA LEU A 158 10.63 -10.00 0.29
C LEU A 158 12.02 -10.50 -0.15
N GLN A 159 12.64 -9.88 -1.15
CA GLN A 159 13.98 -10.25 -1.60
C GLN A 159 15.05 -10.00 -0.53
N ASP A 160 14.92 -8.91 0.23
CA ASP A 160 15.84 -8.56 1.32
C ASP A 160 15.69 -9.45 2.55
N THR A 161 14.63 -10.27 2.62
CA THR A 161 14.42 -11.23 3.71
C THR A 161 15.50 -12.31 3.66
N ARG A 162 16.21 -12.51 4.78
CA ARG A 162 17.30 -13.45 4.92
C ARG A 162 17.15 -14.28 6.19
N THR A 163 17.61 -15.53 6.14
CA THR A 163 17.70 -16.40 7.33
C THR A 163 18.86 -16.03 8.26
N ASP A 164 19.81 -15.22 7.77
CA ASP A 164 20.96 -14.78 8.58
C ASP A 164 20.58 -13.82 9.72
N ILE A 165 19.32 -13.36 9.76
CA ILE A 165 18.78 -12.55 10.86
C ILE A 165 18.87 -13.31 12.18
N ALA A 166 18.53 -14.60 12.19
CA ALA A 166 18.71 -15.49 13.33
C ALA A 166 20.20 -15.79 13.57
N ALA A 167 20.95 -16.08 12.51
CA ALA A 167 22.39 -16.36 12.59
C ALA A 167 23.23 -15.18 13.13
N ARG A 168 22.78 -13.94 12.93
CA ARG A 168 23.40 -12.71 13.48
C ARG A 168 22.97 -12.38 14.89
N GLY A 169 22.13 -13.21 15.52
CA GLY A 169 21.65 -12.98 16.89
C GLY A 169 20.68 -11.80 17.03
N LEU A 170 20.10 -11.32 15.92
CA LEU A 170 19.09 -10.27 15.93
C LEU A 170 17.72 -10.80 16.36
N ILE A 171 17.46 -12.10 16.14
CA ILE A 171 16.28 -12.85 16.58
C ILE A 171 16.75 -14.21 17.12
N GLN A 172 16.08 -14.74 18.13
CA GLN A 172 16.34 -16.10 18.59
C GLN A 172 16.05 -17.10 17.45
N ASP A 173 16.94 -18.06 17.27
CA ASP A 173 16.70 -19.15 16.35
C ASP A 173 15.66 -20.12 16.94
N GLY A 174 14.82 -20.66 16.09
CA GLY A 174 13.70 -21.52 16.45
C GLY A 174 12.50 -21.23 15.57
N THR A 175 11.39 -21.89 15.82
CA THR A 175 10.16 -21.76 15.02
C THR A 175 8.96 -21.50 15.93
N ALA A 176 8.53 -20.24 15.99
CA ALA A 176 7.37 -19.79 16.77
C ALA A 176 6.15 -19.61 15.84
N VAL A 177 5.59 -20.72 15.35
CA VAL A 177 4.45 -20.73 14.40
C VAL A 177 3.26 -19.96 14.96
N GLY A 178 2.94 -20.15 16.25
CA GLY A 178 1.84 -19.47 16.91
C GLY A 178 2.02 -17.95 16.94
N MET A 179 3.24 -17.47 17.22
CA MET A 179 3.58 -16.04 17.19
C MET A 179 3.51 -15.46 15.77
N GLY A 180 4.04 -16.21 14.77
CA GLY A 180 3.97 -15.83 13.36
C GLY A 180 2.53 -15.65 12.89
N LEU A 181 1.67 -16.62 13.22
CA LEU A 181 0.25 -16.58 12.90
C LEU A 181 -0.46 -15.44 13.65
N ALA A 182 -0.24 -15.27 14.94
CA ALA A 182 -0.85 -14.21 15.74
C ALA A 182 -0.45 -12.81 15.23
N ASN A 183 0.82 -12.61 14.85
CA ASN A 183 1.27 -11.36 14.24
C ASN A 183 0.54 -11.09 12.92
N ALA A 184 0.46 -12.07 12.02
CA ALA A 184 -0.25 -11.95 10.75
C ALA A 184 -1.74 -11.62 10.93
N VAL A 185 -2.42 -12.32 11.84
CA VAL A 185 -3.82 -12.09 12.20
C VAL A 185 -4.04 -10.68 12.78
N SER A 186 -3.13 -10.22 13.63
CA SER A 186 -3.19 -8.86 14.20
C SER A 186 -3.16 -7.76 13.13
N ARG A 187 -2.47 -7.99 12.01
CA ARG A 187 -2.43 -7.03 10.88
C ARG A 187 -3.69 -7.02 10.04
N LEU A 188 -4.43 -8.12 10.03
CA LEU A 188 -5.68 -8.25 9.28
C LEU A 188 -6.93 -7.90 10.10
N LYS A 189 -6.83 -7.77 11.43
CA LYS A 189 -8.00 -7.57 12.30
C LYS A 189 -8.83 -6.33 11.93
N ASP A 190 -8.16 -5.23 11.60
CA ASP A 190 -8.78 -3.94 11.31
C ASP A 190 -9.15 -3.76 9.82
N SER A 191 -8.88 -4.78 9.00
CA SER A 191 -9.25 -4.80 7.59
C SER A 191 -10.78 -4.78 7.43
N LYS A 192 -11.25 -3.98 6.45
CA LYS A 192 -12.67 -3.86 6.10
C LYS A 192 -13.08 -4.74 4.92
N THR A 193 -12.15 -5.47 4.32
CA THR A 193 -12.44 -6.35 3.18
C THR A 193 -13.26 -7.55 3.62
N LYS A 194 -14.07 -8.08 2.70
CA LYS A 194 -14.88 -9.28 2.96
C LYS A 194 -14.04 -10.55 3.06
N SER A 195 -12.93 -10.61 2.31
CA SER A 195 -12.03 -11.76 2.30
C SER A 195 -10.69 -11.41 2.93
N LYS A 196 -10.35 -12.09 4.01
CA LYS A 196 -9.11 -11.97 4.77
C LYS A 196 -8.42 -13.31 4.83
N VAL A 197 -7.17 -13.36 4.40
CA VAL A 197 -6.43 -14.60 4.23
C VAL A 197 -5.04 -14.49 4.85
N VAL A 198 -4.61 -15.50 5.57
CA VAL A 198 -3.22 -15.72 5.95
C VAL A 198 -2.69 -16.93 5.19
N ILE A 199 -1.54 -16.80 4.57
CA ILE A 199 -0.79 -17.92 4.00
C ILE A 199 0.42 -18.15 4.91
N LEU A 200 0.37 -19.20 5.68
CA LEU A 200 1.43 -19.58 6.62
C LEU A 200 2.34 -20.63 5.97
N LEU A 201 3.61 -20.28 5.81
CA LEU A 201 4.62 -21.14 5.22
C LEU A 201 5.69 -21.45 6.26
N THR A 202 5.88 -22.73 6.57
CA THR A 202 6.87 -23.22 7.55
C THR A 202 7.40 -24.59 7.13
N ASP A 203 8.58 -24.94 7.58
CA ASP A 203 9.19 -26.25 7.41
C ASP A 203 9.33 -27.04 8.72
N GLY A 204 8.94 -26.43 9.85
CA GLY A 204 9.19 -26.97 11.16
C GLY A 204 7.96 -27.17 12.04
N SER A 205 8.21 -27.80 13.19
CA SER A 205 7.28 -27.86 14.31
C SER A 205 7.42 -26.64 15.20
N ASN A 206 6.33 -26.23 15.85
CA ASN A 206 6.38 -25.15 16.82
C ASN A 206 7.19 -25.55 18.03
N ASN A 207 8.35 -24.96 18.22
CA ASN A 207 9.26 -25.27 19.34
C ASN A 207 9.56 -24.06 20.25
N MET A 208 9.05 -22.87 19.87
CA MET A 208 9.24 -21.61 20.60
C MET A 208 7.97 -20.75 20.57
N GLY A 209 7.98 -19.68 21.38
CA GLY A 209 6.93 -18.66 21.43
C GLY A 209 5.89 -18.90 22.51
N ASP A 210 5.32 -17.79 23.02
CA ASP A 210 4.38 -17.78 24.14
C ASP A 210 2.94 -18.13 23.74
N ILE A 211 2.63 -18.02 22.43
CA ILE A 211 1.29 -18.28 21.88
C ILE A 211 1.28 -19.64 21.20
N SER A 212 0.35 -20.51 21.62
CA SER A 212 0.18 -21.79 20.94
C SER A 212 -0.39 -21.58 19.53
N PRO A 213 0.01 -22.41 18.52
CA PRO A 213 -0.54 -22.32 17.18
C PRO A 213 -2.05 -22.44 17.14
N MET A 214 -2.65 -23.28 17.98
CA MET A 214 -4.11 -23.46 18.03
C MET A 214 -4.83 -22.24 18.61
N THR A 215 -4.27 -21.59 19.66
CA THR A 215 -4.82 -20.34 20.18
C THR A 215 -4.83 -19.24 19.11
N ALA A 216 -3.75 -19.12 18.34
CA ALA A 216 -3.68 -18.17 17.22
C ALA A 216 -4.71 -18.49 16.12
N ALA A 217 -4.95 -19.78 15.83
CA ALA A 217 -5.97 -20.22 14.88
C ALA A 217 -7.41 -19.91 15.37
N GLU A 218 -7.69 -20.08 16.66
CA GLU A 218 -9.00 -19.72 17.24
C GLU A 218 -9.24 -18.19 17.15
N ILE A 219 -8.22 -17.39 17.40
CA ILE A 219 -8.30 -15.93 17.22
C ILE A 219 -8.57 -15.59 15.74
N ALA A 220 -7.86 -16.23 14.81
CA ALA A 220 -8.09 -16.03 13.37
C ALA A 220 -9.53 -16.35 12.99
N LYS A 221 -10.06 -17.48 13.45
CA LYS A 221 -11.45 -17.89 13.25
C LYS A 221 -12.45 -16.86 13.77
N SER A 222 -12.24 -16.36 14.99
CA SER A 222 -13.13 -15.37 15.61
C SER A 222 -13.19 -14.05 14.84
N LEU A 223 -12.13 -13.72 14.08
CA LEU A 223 -12.03 -12.55 13.22
C LEU A 223 -12.44 -12.81 11.75
N GLY A 224 -12.88 -14.03 11.45
CA GLY A 224 -13.26 -14.42 10.08
C GLY A 224 -12.08 -14.48 9.11
N ILE A 225 -10.88 -14.76 9.61
CA ILE A 225 -9.65 -14.86 8.82
C ILE A 225 -9.38 -16.32 8.50
N ARG A 226 -9.26 -16.65 7.21
CA ARG A 226 -8.89 -17.99 6.75
C ARG A 226 -7.38 -18.17 6.75
N VAL A 227 -6.91 -19.32 7.19
CA VAL A 227 -5.49 -19.64 7.21
C VAL A 227 -5.20 -20.82 6.31
N TYR A 228 -4.42 -20.59 5.26
CA TYR A 228 -3.83 -21.64 4.45
C TYR A 228 -2.45 -21.98 4.99
N THR A 229 -2.22 -23.22 5.30
CA THR A 229 -0.94 -23.69 5.86
C THR A 229 -0.18 -24.49 4.82
N ILE A 230 1.09 -24.14 4.60
CA ILE A 230 1.97 -24.79 3.64
C ILE A 230 3.19 -25.34 4.38
N GLY A 231 3.27 -26.65 4.49
CA GLY A 231 4.45 -27.33 5.00
C GLY A 231 5.48 -27.54 3.89
N VAL A 232 6.68 -26.99 4.03
CA VAL A 232 7.74 -27.04 3.01
C VAL A 232 8.82 -28.04 3.42
N GLY A 233 9.12 -28.99 2.54
CA GLY A 233 10.21 -29.95 2.75
C GLY A 233 9.84 -31.39 2.42
N THR A 234 10.88 -32.21 2.25
CA THR A 234 10.77 -33.63 1.96
C THR A 234 10.39 -34.46 3.19
N ASN A 235 10.13 -35.76 2.99
CA ASN A 235 9.63 -36.63 4.08
C ASN A 235 10.75 -37.37 4.85
N LYS A 236 12.04 -37.18 4.54
CA LYS A 236 13.07 -38.03 5.11
C LYS A 236 14.25 -37.26 5.71
N VAL A 237 15.12 -36.79 4.86
CA VAL A 237 16.33 -36.06 5.24
C VAL A 237 16.60 -34.97 4.20
N ALA A 238 17.10 -33.83 4.65
CA ALA A 238 17.48 -32.74 3.78
C ALA A 238 18.98 -32.42 3.96
N PRO A 239 19.70 -32.15 2.86
CA PRO A 239 21.06 -31.65 2.96
C PRO A 239 21.04 -30.22 3.53
N TYR A 240 21.80 -30.02 4.59
CA TYR A 240 21.92 -28.76 5.29
C TYR A 240 23.37 -28.25 5.21
N PRO A 241 23.63 -27.02 4.75
CA PRO A 241 24.97 -26.47 4.67
C PRO A 241 25.47 -26.03 6.06
N VAL A 242 26.59 -26.61 6.52
CA VAL A 242 27.28 -26.23 7.75
C VAL A 242 28.62 -25.60 7.38
N SER A 243 28.85 -24.37 7.86
CA SER A 243 30.13 -23.69 7.68
C SER A 243 31.17 -24.25 8.66
N VAL A 244 32.25 -24.85 8.13
CA VAL A 244 33.39 -25.32 8.91
C VAL A 244 34.67 -24.57 8.49
N ALA A 245 35.73 -24.64 9.31
CA ALA A 245 36.97 -23.88 9.09
C ALA A 245 37.66 -24.15 7.73
N GLY A 246 37.21 -25.13 6.94
CA GLY A 246 37.74 -25.47 5.62
C GLY A 246 36.76 -25.29 4.45
N GLY A 247 35.58 -24.70 4.67
CA GLY A 247 34.53 -24.54 3.64
C GLY A 247 33.15 -24.95 4.13
N THR A 248 32.21 -25.12 3.19
CA THR A 248 30.85 -25.59 3.49
C THR A 248 30.81 -27.11 3.40
N GLN A 249 30.36 -27.77 4.45
CA GLN A 249 30.04 -29.19 4.45
C GLN A 249 28.54 -29.40 4.50
N TYR A 250 28.03 -30.42 3.81
CA TYR A 250 26.63 -30.79 3.81
C TYR A 250 26.38 -31.93 4.79
N VAL A 251 25.49 -31.68 5.75
CA VAL A 251 25.05 -32.68 6.72
C VAL A 251 23.60 -33.00 6.44
N ASN A 252 23.26 -34.26 6.39
CA ASN A 252 21.86 -34.69 6.23
C ASN A 252 21.15 -34.59 7.59
N ILE A 253 20.17 -33.72 7.68
CA ILE A 253 19.33 -33.53 8.88
C ILE A 253 17.97 -34.20 8.67
N PRO A 254 17.38 -34.84 9.71
CA PRO A 254 16.00 -35.32 9.62
C PRO A 254 15.04 -34.16 9.50
N VAL A 255 14.02 -34.30 8.63
CA VAL A 255 12.98 -33.31 8.44
C VAL A 255 11.74 -33.75 9.20
N GLU A 256 11.40 -32.99 10.24
CA GLU A 256 10.20 -33.20 11.05
C GLU A 256 9.26 -32.02 10.83
N ILE A 257 8.22 -32.22 10.00
CA ILE A 257 7.16 -31.23 9.82
C ILE A 257 5.96 -31.69 10.65
N ASP A 258 5.50 -30.85 11.56
CA ASP A 258 4.28 -31.11 12.34
C ASP A 258 3.04 -30.89 11.45
N THR A 259 2.78 -31.87 10.60
CA THR A 259 1.66 -31.84 9.67
C THR A 259 0.31 -31.89 10.37
N GLN A 260 0.25 -32.42 11.61
CA GLN A 260 -1.00 -32.48 12.37
C GLN A 260 -1.41 -31.08 12.82
N THR A 261 -0.53 -30.36 13.50
CA THR A 261 -0.80 -28.99 13.93
C THR A 261 -1.15 -28.07 12.74
N LEU A 262 -0.45 -28.19 11.62
CA LEU A 262 -0.75 -27.38 10.42
C LEU A 262 -2.12 -27.72 9.83
N ARG A 263 -2.55 -28.98 9.84
CA ARG A 263 -3.91 -29.38 9.41
C ARG A 263 -4.97 -28.86 10.38
N ASP A 264 -4.71 -28.93 11.67
CA ASP A 264 -5.66 -28.49 12.69
C ASP A 264 -5.88 -26.97 12.63
N ILE A 265 -4.81 -26.17 12.39
CA ILE A 265 -4.89 -24.73 12.13
C ILE A 265 -5.77 -24.46 10.91
N ALA A 266 -5.46 -25.09 9.78
CA ALA A 266 -6.20 -24.87 8.52
C ALA A 266 -7.68 -25.27 8.68
N HIS A 267 -7.97 -26.44 9.26
CA HIS A 267 -9.33 -26.90 9.48
C HIS A 267 -10.13 -25.99 10.42
N THR A 268 -9.49 -25.48 11.48
CA THR A 268 -10.14 -24.58 12.45
C THR A 268 -10.58 -23.29 11.80
N THR A 269 -9.84 -22.80 10.80
CA THR A 269 -10.05 -21.49 10.13
C THR A 269 -10.71 -21.57 8.77
N ASP A 270 -11.32 -22.71 8.41
CA ASP A 270 -11.93 -22.99 7.11
C ASP A 270 -10.97 -22.81 5.91
N GLY A 271 -9.68 -22.99 6.16
CA GLY A 271 -8.62 -23.03 5.16
C GLY A 271 -8.24 -24.45 4.77
N ASN A 272 -7.13 -24.60 4.04
CA ASN A 272 -6.60 -25.89 3.63
C ASN A 272 -5.13 -26.04 4.01
N PHE A 273 -4.72 -27.25 4.34
CA PHE A 273 -3.32 -27.64 4.50
C PHE A 273 -2.76 -28.15 3.17
N TYR A 274 -1.58 -27.73 2.83
CA TYR A 274 -0.82 -28.18 1.68
C TYR A 274 0.58 -28.60 2.10
N ARG A 275 1.17 -29.49 1.31
CA ARG A 275 2.55 -29.88 1.46
C ARG A 275 3.30 -29.69 0.15
N ALA A 276 4.44 -29.01 0.20
CA ALA A 276 5.31 -28.79 -0.94
C ALA A 276 6.63 -29.54 -0.75
N THR A 277 6.88 -30.56 -1.55
CA THR A 277 8.12 -31.33 -1.56
C THR A 277 9.07 -30.89 -2.68
N ASN A 278 8.60 -30.05 -3.58
CA ASN A 278 9.38 -29.49 -4.67
C ASN A 278 8.79 -28.13 -5.13
N ASN A 279 9.57 -27.35 -5.89
CA ASN A 279 9.19 -26.01 -6.35
C ASN A 279 7.92 -26.02 -7.23
N LYS A 280 7.67 -27.10 -7.99
CA LYS A 280 6.46 -27.20 -8.84
C LYS A 280 5.20 -27.34 -8.02
N GLU A 281 5.24 -28.18 -6.99
CA GLU A 281 4.11 -28.33 -6.05
C GLU A 281 3.84 -27.03 -5.31
N LEU A 282 4.89 -26.35 -4.82
CA LEU A 282 4.73 -25.07 -4.14
C LEU A 282 4.03 -24.03 -5.04
N LYS A 283 4.42 -23.92 -6.30
CA LYS A 283 3.77 -23.06 -7.29
C LYS A 283 2.31 -23.44 -7.52
N GLN A 284 2.02 -24.75 -7.66
CA GLN A 284 0.66 -25.26 -7.86
C GLN A 284 -0.25 -24.92 -6.67
N ILE A 285 0.26 -25.04 -5.44
CA ILE A 285 -0.47 -24.72 -4.21
C ILE A 285 -0.91 -23.24 -4.19
N TYR A 286 -0.02 -22.32 -4.53
CA TYR A 286 -0.39 -20.91 -4.59
C TYR A 286 -1.44 -20.62 -5.69
N GLN A 287 -1.39 -21.32 -6.82
CA GLN A 287 -2.42 -21.21 -7.86
C GLN A 287 -3.78 -21.76 -7.39
N ASP A 288 -3.77 -22.84 -6.62
CA ASP A 288 -5.00 -23.43 -6.07
C ASP A 288 -5.63 -22.53 -5.01
N ILE A 289 -4.82 -21.91 -4.13
CA ILE A 289 -5.30 -20.89 -3.17
C ILE A 289 -5.90 -19.70 -3.92
N ASP A 290 -5.27 -19.25 -5.01
CA ASP A 290 -5.79 -18.16 -5.84
C ASP A 290 -7.19 -18.46 -6.41
N LYS A 291 -7.37 -19.67 -6.94
CA LYS A 291 -8.67 -20.12 -7.48
C LYS A 291 -9.74 -20.19 -6.40
N LEU A 292 -9.40 -20.76 -5.23
CA LEU A 292 -10.33 -20.93 -4.12
C LEU A 292 -10.85 -19.59 -3.60
N GLU A 293 -9.97 -18.60 -3.47
CA GLU A 293 -10.36 -17.29 -2.96
C GLU A 293 -11.15 -16.47 -4.00
N LYS A 294 -10.80 -16.54 -5.27
CA LYS A 294 -11.57 -15.89 -6.36
C LYS A 294 -12.97 -16.48 -6.54
N THR A 295 -13.17 -17.75 -6.20
CA THR A 295 -14.49 -18.41 -6.30
C THR A 295 -15.40 -18.05 -5.11
N LYS A 296 -14.83 -17.64 -3.97
CA LYS A 296 -15.58 -17.33 -2.73
C LYS A 296 -15.96 -15.84 -2.59
N MET A 297 -15.51 -14.97 -3.50
CA MET A 297 -15.92 -13.57 -3.60
C MET A 297 -17.26 -13.43 -4.34
#